data_59f903a38a8ff2a2023cb8e79a4aa119
#
_entry.id   59f903a38a8ff2a2023cb8e79a4aa119
#
_cell.length_a   1.000
_cell.length_b   1.000
_cell.length_c   1.000
_cell.angle_alpha   90.00
_cell.angle_beta   90.00
_cell.angle_gamma   90.00
#
_symmetry.space_group_name_H-M   'P 1'
#
loop_
_entity.id
_entity.type
_entity.pdbx_description
1 polymer ?
#
loop_
_entity_poly.entity_id
_entity_poly.type
_entity_poly.pdbx_seq_one_letter_code
_entity_poly.pdbx_strand_id
1 'polypeptide(L)'
;KSTFTMMDDPLAAARESTAQMLQTRGRTFSLPQPFYNDARLFALDMQEVFEKEWLFAGMTCEIPTKGNFMTLDIGNNPIVIVRGNEGVIHAFHNVCRHRGSRLCVKDKGKVAKLVCPYHQWTYELDGRLLFAGSDMGTDFDLNQFGLKPVNVRTAGGFIFINLSDEPPAIDDFLQTLE
;
A
#
# COMPACT_ATOMS: atom_id res chain seq x y z
N LYS A 1 0.85 37.41 8.39
CA LYS A 1 0.54 36.73 7.11
C LYS A 1 1.77 35.92 6.75
N SER A 2 1.77 34.66 7.10
CA SER A 2 2.82 33.70 6.73
C SER A 2 2.55 33.25 5.30
N THR A 3 3.40 33.68 4.38
CA THR A 3 3.45 33.16 3.01
C THR A 3 4.00 31.73 3.12
N PHE A 4 3.11 30.77 2.96
CA PHE A 4 3.50 29.37 2.73
C PHE A 4 4.14 29.34 1.34
N THR A 5 5.48 29.29 1.29
CA THR A 5 6.23 29.05 0.07
C THR A 5 5.83 27.65 -0.41
N MET A 6 5.35 27.54 -1.66
CA MET A 6 5.15 26.24 -2.31
C MET A 6 6.47 25.49 -2.18
N MET A 7 6.45 24.36 -1.49
CA MET A 7 7.62 23.46 -1.42
C MET A 7 7.90 23.04 -2.86
N ASP A 8 9.10 23.33 -3.34
CA ASP A 8 9.55 22.87 -4.66
C ASP A 8 9.37 21.34 -4.72
N ASP A 9 8.75 20.85 -5.79
CA ASP A 9 8.62 19.40 -6.03
C ASP A 9 10.03 18.79 -6.12
N PRO A 10 10.45 17.95 -5.17
CA PRO A 10 11.80 17.39 -5.14
C PRO A 10 12.12 16.54 -6.38
N LEU A 11 11.10 16.12 -7.14
CA LEU A 11 11.23 15.33 -8.35
C LEU A 11 11.04 16.13 -9.66
N ALA A 12 10.83 17.46 -9.57
CA ALA A 12 10.62 18.30 -10.76
C ALA A 12 11.76 18.16 -11.78
N ALA A 13 13.01 18.21 -11.34
CA ALA A 13 14.18 18.04 -12.20
C ALA A 13 14.26 16.62 -12.81
N ALA A 14 13.83 15.60 -12.06
CA ALA A 14 13.75 14.22 -12.57
C ALA A 14 12.67 14.11 -13.66
N ARG A 15 11.50 14.72 -13.48
CA ARG A 15 10.42 14.77 -14.49
C ARG A 15 10.90 15.41 -15.79
N GLU A 16 11.54 16.58 -15.69
CA GLU A 16 12.05 17.30 -16.85
C GLU A 16 13.11 16.48 -17.60
N SER A 17 14.10 15.94 -16.87
CA SER A 17 15.15 15.08 -17.43
C SER A 17 14.58 13.84 -18.11
N THR A 18 13.57 13.17 -17.49
CA THR A 18 12.88 12.02 -18.06
C THR A 18 12.19 12.38 -19.38
N ALA A 19 11.43 13.48 -19.39
CA ALA A 19 10.74 13.96 -20.60
C ALA A 19 11.72 14.25 -21.74
N GLN A 20 12.85 14.92 -21.45
CA GLN A 20 13.88 15.21 -22.44
C GLN A 20 14.52 13.94 -23.01
N MET A 21 14.88 12.98 -22.16
CA MET A 21 15.45 11.70 -22.60
C MET A 21 14.49 10.92 -23.48
N LEU A 22 13.19 10.90 -23.17
CA LEU A 22 12.17 10.22 -23.97
C LEU A 22 11.96 10.90 -25.34
N GLN A 23 11.95 12.25 -25.39
CA GLN A 23 11.82 12.99 -26.64
C GLN A 23 12.98 12.80 -27.59
N THR A 24 14.19 12.67 -27.05
CA THR A 24 15.42 12.53 -27.86
C THR A 24 15.76 11.08 -28.21
N ARG A 25 15.05 10.11 -27.63
CA ARG A 25 15.30 8.69 -27.87
C ARG A 25 14.91 8.28 -29.29
N GLY A 26 15.83 7.64 -30.01
CA GLY A 26 15.53 6.99 -31.28
C GLY A 26 14.58 5.81 -31.14
N ARG A 27 13.64 5.64 -32.07
CA ARG A 27 12.58 4.60 -32.01
C ARG A 27 13.09 3.16 -31.87
N THR A 28 14.30 2.89 -32.33
CA THR A 28 14.93 1.56 -32.37
C THR A 28 15.85 1.28 -31.17
N PHE A 29 16.02 2.25 -30.29
CA PHE A 29 16.89 2.11 -29.11
C PHE A 29 16.09 1.79 -27.85
N SER A 30 16.72 1.06 -26.93
CA SER A 30 16.24 0.88 -25.56
C SER A 30 16.17 2.22 -24.80
N LEU A 31 15.61 2.21 -23.63
CA LEU A 31 15.63 3.39 -22.76
C LEU A 31 17.09 3.77 -22.43
N PRO A 32 17.40 5.07 -22.26
CA PRO A 32 18.70 5.52 -21.78
C PRO A 32 19.06 4.92 -20.41
N GLN A 33 20.36 4.74 -20.16
CA GLN A 33 20.88 4.12 -18.93
C GLN A 33 20.26 4.67 -17.61
N PRO A 34 20.00 5.99 -17.43
CA PRO A 34 19.42 6.49 -16.18
C PRO A 34 18.07 5.87 -15.82
N PHE A 35 17.28 5.41 -16.79
CA PHE A 35 16.01 4.71 -16.50
C PHE A 35 16.20 3.40 -15.73
N TYR A 36 17.39 2.85 -15.72
CA TYR A 36 17.69 1.56 -15.07
C TYR A 36 18.44 1.71 -13.75
N ASN A 37 19.07 2.85 -13.47
CA ASN A 37 20.00 2.97 -12.33
C ASN A 37 20.04 4.34 -11.66
N ASP A 38 19.25 5.33 -12.08
CA ASP A 38 19.16 6.62 -11.38
C ASP A 38 18.12 6.57 -10.27
N ALA A 39 18.55 6.75 -9.03
CA ALA A 39 17.67 6.72 -7.85
C ALA A 39 16.55 7.77 -7.89
N ARG A 40 16.74 8.90 -8.59
CA ARG A 40 15.72 9.94 -8.72
C ARG A 40 14.63 9.50 -9.70
N LEU A 41 15.00 8.81 -10.78
CA LEU A 41 14.03 8.23 -11.72
C LEU A 41 13.26 7.10 -11.05
N PHE A 42 13.93 6.26 -10.27
CA PHE A 42 13.25 5.25 -9.46
C PHE A 42 12.25 5.87 -8.47
N ALA A 43 12.63 6.95 -7.80
CA ALA A 43 11.71 7.67 -6.90
C ALA A 43 10.51 8.25 -7.66
N LEU A 44 10.72 8.72 -8.88
CA LEU A 44 9.66 9.20 -9.77
C LEU A 44 8.72 8.05 -10.18
N ASP A 45 9.26 6.88 -10.56
CA ASP A 45 8.46 5.69 -10.88
C ASP A 45 7.61 5.26 -9.67
N MET A 46 8.19 5.26 -8.48
CA MET A 46 7.45 4.95 -7.25
C MET A 46 6.26 5.89 -7.07
N GLN A 47 6.48 7.20 -7.18
CA GLN A 47 5.45 8.21 -6.95
C GLN A 47 4.40 8.25 -8.07
N GLU A 48 4.79 8.08 -9.33
CA GLU A 48 3.90 8.27 -10.48
C GLU A 48 3.24 6.99 -10.97
N VAL A 49 3.82 5.84 -10.67
CA VAL A 49 3.33 4.54 -11.14
C VAL A 49 2.92 3.66 -9.95
N PHE A 50 3.89 3.24 -9.12
CA PHE A 50 3.63 2.24 -8.08
C PHE A 50 2.68 2.71 -6.97
N GLU A 51 2.61 3.99 -6.68
CA GLU A 51 1.70 4.55 -5.66
C GLU A 51 0.34 4.97 -6.23
N LYS A 52 0.20 5.04 -7.57
CA LYS A 52 -1.03 5.53 -8.23
C LYS A 52 -1.78 4.45 -9.01
N GLU A 53 -1.08 3.47 -9.54
CA GLU A 53 -1.67 2.44 -10.40
C GLU A 53 -2.06 1.18 -9.62
N TRP A 54 -2.95 0.37 -10.21
CA TRP A 54 -3.29 -0.94 -9.65
C TRP A 54 -2.14 -1.92 -9.85
N LEU A 55 -1.72 -2.54 -8.75
CA LEU A 55 -0.63 -3.50 -8.71
C LEU A 55 -1.18 -4.89 -8.44
N PHE A 56 -0.71 -5.87 -9.20
CA PHE A 56 -0.94 -7.27 -8.87
C PHE A 56 -0.19 -7.60 -7.57
N ALA A 57 -0.93 -8.07 -6.57
CA ALA A 57 -0.39 -8.32 -5.23
C ALA A 57 -0.31 -9.81 -4.87
N GLY A 58 -0.98 -10.68 -5.60
CA GLY A 58 -0.98 -12.12 -5.35
C GLY A 58 -2.31 -12.78 -5.69
N MET A 59 -2.50 -14.01 -5.21
CA MET A 59 -3.68 -14.80 -5.53
C MET A 59 -4.52 -15.10 -4.27
N THR A 60 -5.84 -15.18 -4.45
CA THR A 60 -6.77 -15.45 -3.35
C THR A 60 -6.56 -16.83 -2.69
N CYS A 61 -6.01 -17.80 -3.43
CA CYS A 61 -5.66 -19.12 -2.92
C CYS A 61 -4.46 -19.10 -1.95
N GLU A 62 -3.66 -18.05 -1.93
CA GLU A 62 -2.54 -17.90 -0.99
C GLU A 62 -3.02 -17.55 0.42
N ILE A 63 -4.23 -16.98 0.53
CA ILE A 63 -4.90 -16.65 1.80
C ILE A 63 -6.30 -17.30 1.82
N PRO A 64 -6.41 -18.63 1.83
CA PRO A 64 -7.65 -19.35 1.53
C PRO A 64 -8.74 -19.24 2.60
N THR A 65 -8.38 -19.01 3.86
CA THR A 65 -9.34 -19.00 4.98
C THR A 65 -9.19 -17.76 5.86
N LYS A 66 -10.23 -17.44 6.60
CA LYS A 66 -10.25 -16.36 7.59
C LYS A 66 -8.96 -16.32 8.42
N GLY A 67 -8.40 -15.14 8.54
CA GLY A 67 -7.17 -14.86 9.28
C GLY A 67 -5.88 -15.17 8.51
N ASN A 68 -5.94 -15.87 7.38
CA ASN A 68 -4.76 -15.95 6.52
C ASN A 68 -4.38 -14.57 6.03
N PHE A 69 -3.09 -14.29 6.07
CA PHE A 69 -2.54 -13.04 5.58
C PHE A 69 -1.27 -13.26 4.76
N MET A 70 -0.95 -12.28 3.95
CA MET A 70 0.35 -12.12 3.31
C MET A 70 0.79 -10.66 3.40
N THR A 71 2.09 -10.43 3.35
CA THR A 71 2.69 -9.09 3.36
C THR A 71 3.51 -8.86 2.11
N LEU A 72 3.61 -7.60 1.70
CA LEU A 72 4.50 -7.15 0.63
C LEU A 72 4.94 -5.72 0.94
N ASP A 73 6.06 -5.31 0.36
CA ASP A 73 6.57 -3.96 0.46
C ASP A 73 6.55 -3.30 -0.93
N ILE A 74 5.85 -2.17 -1.06
CA ILE A 74 5.87 -1.33 -2.26
C ILE A 74 6.74 -0.11 -1.96
N GLY A 75 8.01 -0.20 -2.32
CA GLY A 75 9.01 0.79 -1.89
C GLY A 75 9.08 0.86 -0.36
N ASN A 76 8.77 2.01 0.20
CA ASN A 76 8.74 2.24 1.66
C ASN A 76 7.36 1.97 2.29
N ASN A 77 6.40 1.50 1.53
CA ASN A 77 5.04 1.23 1.99
C ASN A 77 4.88 -0.26 2.32
N PRO A 78 4.99 -0.68 3.58
CA PRO A 78 4.69 -2.05 3.99
C PRO A 78 3.18 -2.26 3.98
N ILE A 79 2.74 -3.35 3.34
CA ILE A 79 1.33 -3.70 3.17
C ILE A 79 1.07 -5.06 3.81
N VAL A 80 -0.10 -5.23 4.40
CA VAL A 80 -0.67 -6.51 4.81
C VAL A 80 -2.00 -6.73 4.12
N ILE A 81 -2.17 -7.89 3.49
CA ILE A 81 -3.41 -8.35 2.88
C ILE A 81 -3.92 -9.51 3.72
N VAL A 82 -5.15 -9.44 4.17
CA VAL A 82 -5.73 -10.43 5.10
C VAL A 82 -7.12 -10.84 4.66
N ARG A 83 -7.43 -12.13 4.77
CA ARG A 83 -8.80 -12.61 4.61
C ARG A 83 -9.57 -12.41 5.91
N GLY A 84 -10.52 -11.51 5.87
CA GLY A 84 -11.39 -11.16 6.98
C GLY A 84 -12.56 -12.12 7.18
N ASN A 85 -13.58 -11.62 7.84
CA ASN A 85 -14.85 -12.31 8.03
C ASN A 85 -15.56 -12.50 6.68
N GLU A 86 -16.40 -13.52 6.58
CA GLU A 86 -17.22 -13.80 5.39
C GLU A 86 -16.44 -13.92 4.07
N GLY A 87 -15.12 -14.16 4.18
CA GLY A 87 -14.25 -14.33 3.01
C GLY A 87 -13.80 -13.03 2.35
N VAL A 88 -14.19 -11.87 2.89
CA VAL A 88 -13.76 -10.57 2.37
C VAL A 88 -12.25 -10.40 2.53
N ILE A 89 -11.57 -9.92 1.49
CA ILE A 89 -10.15 -9.60 1.53
C ILE A 89 -10.00 -8.11 1.81
N HIS A 90 -9.18 -7.79 2.81
CA HIS A 90 -8.82 -6.44 3.18
C HIS A 90 -7.32 -6.23 2.95
N ALA A 91 -6.93 -4.99 2.65
CA ALA A 91 -5.54 -4.57 2.59
C ALA A 91 -5.35 -3.32 3.45
N PHE A 92 -4.23 -3.26 4.16
CA PHE A 92 -3.87 -2.13 5.03
C PHE A 92 -2.40 -1.82 4.92
N HIS A 93 -2.02 -0.58 5.22
CA HIS A 93 -0.64 -0.31 5.57
C HIS A 93 -0.27 -1.14 6.81
N ASN A 94 0.76 -1.95 6.71
CA ASN A 94 1.24 -2.86 7.76
C ASN A 94 1.96 -2.10 8.88
N VAL A 95 1.32 -1.05 9.38
CA VAL A 95 1.88 -0.06 10.30
C VAL A 95 0.90 0.21 11.44
N CYS A 96 1.34 -0.03 12.67
CA CYS A 96 0.56 0.23 13.87
C CYS A 96 0.29 1.73 14.06
N ARG A 97 -0.95 2.09 14.33
CA ARG A 97 -1.39 3.48 14.51
C ARG A 97 -0.86 4.14 15.79
N HIS A 98 -0.27 3.35 16.71
CA HIS A 98 0.33 3.86 17.92
C HIS A 98 1.68 4.56 17.67
N ARG A 99 2.70 3.80 17.24
CA ARG A 99 4.08 4.28 17.07
C ARG A 99 4.75 3.71 15.81
N GLY A 100 4.00 3.37 14.78
CA GLY A 100 4.54 3.01 13.48
C GLY A 100 5.23 1.63 13.39
N SER A 101 5.11 0.77 14.42
CA SER A 101 5.66 -0.59 14.34
C SER A 101 4.96 -1.42 13.29
N ARG A 102 5.72 -2.26 12.56
CA ARG A 102 5.15 -3.26 11.65
C ARG A 102 4.31 -4.28 12.45
N LEU A 103 3.09 -4.57 11.99
CA LEU A 103 2.16 -5.49 12.66
C LEU A 103 2.50 -6.95 12.33
N CYS A 104 2.52 -7.29 11.05
CA CYS A 104 2.85 -8.61 10.55
C CYS A 104 4.29 -8.60 10.02
N VAL A 105 5.19 -9.33 10.69
CA VAL A 105 6.62 -9.39 10.34
C VAL A 105 6.98 -10.61 9.49
N LYS A 106 6.03 -11.55 9.32
CA LYS A 106 6.19 -12.73 8.46
C LYS A 106 5.55 -12.46 7.10
N ASP A 107 6.11 -13.03 6.06
CA ASP A 107 5.59 -12.90 4.70
C ASP A 107 4.17 -13.46 4.57
N LYS A 108 3.86 -14.55 5.26
CA LYS A 108 2.55 -15.20 5.29
C LYS A 108 2.28 -15.81 6.65
N GLY A 109 1.00 -15.96 6.97
CA GLY A 109 0.59 -16.60 8.21
C GLY A 109 -0.91 -16.65 8.39
N LYS A 110 -1.32 -17.01 9.61
CA LYS A 110 -2.72 -17.02 10.01
C LYS A 110 -2.84 -16.46 11.43
N VAL A 111 -3.76 -15.52 11.61
CA VAL A 111 -4.01 -14.83 12.88
C VAL A 111 -5.51 -14.73 13.14
N ALA A 112 -5.89 -14.73 14.42
CA ALA A 112 -7.27 -14.43 14.80
C ALA A 112 -7.54 -12.91 14.79
N LYS A 113 -6.53 -12.11 15.10
CA LYS A 113 -6.52 -10.65 15.16
C LYS A 113 -5.15 -10.14 14.72
N LEU A 114 -5.08 -8.92 14.24
CA LEU A 114 -3.81 -8.25 13.94
C LEU A 114 -3.30 -7.59 15.23
N VAL A 115 -2.28 -8.19 15.85
CA VAL A 115 -1.74 -7.71 17.14
C VAL A 115 -0.38 -7.09 16.94
N CYS A 116 -0.21 -5.85 17.39
CA CYS A 116 1.07 -5.16 17.31
C CYS A 116 2.08 -5.81 18.27
N PRO A 117 3.26 -6.24 17.80
CA PRO A 117 4.24 -6.91 18.67
C PRO A 117 4.89 -5.98 19.68
N TYR A 118 4.74 -4.63 19.50
CA TYR A 118 5.41 -3.66 20.37
C TYR A 118 4.63 -3.38 21.66
N HIS A 119 3.36 -2.89 21.55
CA HIS A 119 2.54 -2.55 22.72
C HIS A 119 1.17 -3.24 22.68
N GLN A 120 1.02 -4.30 21.89
CA GLN A 120 -0.16 -5.18 21.84
C GLN A 120 -1.46 -4.46 21.43
N TRP A 121 -1.38 -3.31 20.76
CA TRP A 121 -2.56 -2.77 20.09
C TRP A 121 -3.13 -3.82 19.17
N THR A 122 -4.41 -4.11 19.36
CA THR A 122 -5.08 -5.22 18.70
C THR A 122 -6.15 -4.70 17.76
N TYR A 123 -6.09 -5.15 16.51
CA TYR A 123 -7.05 -4.77 15.48
C TYR A 123 -7.85 -5.98 15.02
N GLU A 124 -9.10 -5.75 14.67
CA GLU A 124 -9.92 -6.71 13.94
C GLU A 124 -9.32 -6.97 12.54
N LEU A 125 -9.78 -8.06 11.89
CA LEU A 125 -9.34 -8.37 10.52
C LEU A 125 -9.87 -7.37 9.47
N ASP A 126 -10.86 -6.54 9.84
CA ASP A 126 -11.37 -5.42 9.04
C ASP A 126 -10.65 -4.09 9.33
N GLY A 127 -9.61 -4.12 10.15
CA GLY A 127 -8.75 -2.97 10.45
C GLY A 127 -9.21 -2.10 11.61
N ARG A 128 -10.41 -2.29 12.18
CA ARG A 128 -10.86 -1.52 13.34
C ARG A 128 -9.99 -1.81 14.56
N LEU A 129 -9.63 -0.78 15.32
CA LEU A 129 -8.93 -0.94 16.58
C LEU A 129 -9.89 -1.53 17.62
N LEU A 130 -9.53 -2.68 18.18
CA LEU A 130 -10.30 -3.39 19.21
C LEU A 130 -9.79 -3.06 20.62
N PHE A 131 -8.47 -2.95 20.80
CA PHE A 131 -7.84 -2.76 22.10
C PHE A 131 -6.55 -1.94 21.96
N ALA A 132 -6.36 -0.93 22.82
CA ALA A 132 -5.21 -0.02 22.80
C ALA A 132 -4.41 0.01 24.12
N GLY A 133 -4.67 -0.91 25.05
CA GLY A 133 -4.07 -0.86 26.39
C GLY A 133 -4.91 -0.04 27.39
N SER A 134 -4.60 -0.18 28.67
CA SER A 134 -5.33 0.48 29.77
C SER A 134 -4.84 1.90 30.07
N ASP A 135 -3.73 2.31 29.50
CA ASP A 135 -3.00 3.55 29.78
C ASP A 135 -3.35 4.72 28.84
N MET A 136 -4.30 4.51 27.92
CA MET A 136 -4.68 5.52 26.93
C MET A 136 -5.68 6.59 27.43
N GLY A 137 -6.13 6.49 28.71
CA GLY A 137 -7.10 7.41 29.29
C GLY A 137 -8.55 7.13 28.89
N THR A 138 -9.49 7.73 29.63
CA THR A 138 -10.94 7.48 29.46
C THR A 138 -11.54 8.10 28.20
N ASP A 139 -10.90 9.13 27.67
CA ASP A 139 -11.40 9.91 26.52
C ASP A 139 -10.84 9.40 25.17
N PHE A 140 -10.12 8.26 25.18
CA PHE A 140 -9.53 7.70 23.97
C PHE A 140 -10.60 7.00 23.11
N ASP A 141 -10.86 7.54 21.92
CA ASP A 141 -11.82 6.98 20.97
C ASP A 141 -11.13 5.97 20.03
N LEU A 142 -11.33 4.69 20.27
CA LEU A 142 -10.79 3.59 19.45
C LEU A 142 -11.13 3.72 17.96
N ASN A 143 -12.29 4.29 17.63
CA ASN A 143 -12.76 4.38 16.23
C ASN A 143 -11.87 5.27 15.35
N GLN A 144 -11.12 6.19 15.95
CA GLN A 144 -10.21 7.09 15.23
C GLN A 144 -8.86 6.45 14.87
N PHE A 145 -8.57 5.26 15.41
CA PHE A 145 -7.25 4.62 15.30
C PHE A 145 -7.27 3.29 14.56
N GLY A 146 -8.25 3.08 13.69
CA GLY A 146 -8.23 1.95 12.75
C GLY A 146 -7.00 1.98 11.84
N LEU A 147 -6.61 0.83 11.31
CA LEU A 147 -5.54 0.72 10.32
C LEU A 147 -5.87 1.56 9.09
N LYS A 148 -4.84 2.17 8.48
CA LYS A 148 -5.01 2.87 7.21
C LYS A 148 -5.30 1.86 6.12
N PRO A 149 -6.46 1.94 5.44
CA PRO A 149 -6.80 1.02 4.37
C PRO A 149 -5.92 1.25 3.14
N VAL A 150 -5.75 0.19 2.37
CA VAL A 150 -5.23 0.19 1.02
C VAL A 150 -6.35 -0.32 0.12
N ASN A 151 -6.56 0.30 -1.03
CA ASN A 151 -7.59 -0.15 -1.95
C ASN A 151 -7.27 -1.57 -2.43
N VAL A 152 -8.27 -2.43 -2.46
CA VAL A 152 -8.13 -3.82 -2.90
C VAL A 152 -9.29 -4.22 -3.80
N ARG A 153 -8.99 -4.96 -4.87
CA ARG A 153 -9.95 -5.59 -5.80
C ARG A 153 -9.54 -7.02 -6.05
N THR A 154 -10.51 -7.87 -6.31
CA THR A 154 -10.26 -9.27 -6.67
C THR A 154 -11.11 -9.66 -7.87
N ALA A 155 -10.54 -10.37 -8.82
CA ALA A 155 -11.25 -10.98 -9.96
C ALA A 155 -10.47 -12.20 -10.48
N GLY A 156 -11.14 -13.24 -10.93
CA GLY A 156 -10.52 -14.44 -11.49
C GLY A 156 -9.51 -15.13 -10.55
N GLY A 157 -9.62 -14.90 -9.23
CA GLY A 157 -8.66 -15.41 -8.25
C GLY A 157 -7.43 -14.53 -8.01
N PHE A 158 -7.28 -13.42 -8.73
CA PHE A 158 -6.20 -12.44 -8.55
C PHE A 158 -6.56 -11.39 -7.50
N ILE A 159 -5.54 -10.85 -6.85
CA ILE A 159 -5.66 -9.73 -5.90
C ILE A 159 -4.89 -8.54 -6.47
N PHE A 160 -5.56 -7.39 -6.58
CA PHE A 160 -4.97 -6.12 -6.97
C PHE A 160 -5.09 -5.13 -5.83
N ILE A 161 -4.05 -4.31 -5.65
CA ILE A 161 -4.03 -3.22 -4.66
C ILE A 161 -3.69 -1.89 -5.31
N ASN A 162 -4.12 -0.80 -4.68
CA ASN A 162 -3.75 0.56 -5.09
C ASN A 162 -3.57 1.43 -3.85
N LEU A 163 -2.48 2.20 -3.79
CA LEU A 163 -2.09 3.00 -2.64
C LEU A 163 -2.66 4.43 -2.68
N SER A 164 -3.22 4.84 -3.82
CA SER A 164 -3.80 6.18 -4.00
C SER A 164 -5.09 6.36 -3.20
N ASP A 165 -5.34 7.56 -2.70
CA ASP A 165 -6.63 7.93 -2.11
C ASP A 165 -7.75 7.95 -3.17
N GLU A 166 -7.41 8.21 -4.44
CA GLU A 166 -8.30 8.23 -5.59
C GLU A 166 -7.81 7.27 -6.68
N PRO A 167 -8.04 5.95 -6.51
CA PRO A 167 -7.57 4.95 -7.47
C PRO A 167 -8.26 5.09 -8.82
N PRO A 168 -7.56 4.87 -9.94
CA PRO A 168 -8.18 4.84 -11.26
C PRO A 168 -9.19 3.70 -11.36
N ALA A 169 -10.18 3.83 -12.26
CA ALA A 169 -11.13 2.76 -12.54
C ALA A 169 -10.42 1.50 -13.06
N ILE A 170 -10.83 0.32 -12.57
CA ILE A 170 -10.26 -0.97 -12.95
C ILE A 170 -11.34 -1.98 -13.38
N ASP A 171 -12.61 -1.68 -13.20
CA ASP A 171 -13.69 -2.65 -13.35
C ASP A 171 -13.76 -3.25 -14.76
N ASP A 172 -13.55 -2.46 -15.82
CA ASP A 172 -13.53 -2.95 -17.20
C ASP A 172 -12.40 -4.00 -17.42
N PHE A 173 -11.23 -3.76 -16.83
CA PHE A 173 -10.13 -4.72 -16.89
C PHE A 173 -10.47 -5.99 -16.10
N LEU A 174 -11.04 -5.86 -14.90
CA LEU A 174 -11.37 -7.01 -14.05
C LEU A 174 -12.40 -7.94 -14.72
N GLN A 175 -13.36 -7.40 -15.46
CA GLN A 175 -14.34 -8.19 -16.24
C GLN A 175 -13.67 -9.11 -17.27
N THR A 176 -12.47 -8.79 -17.74
CA THR A 176 -11.74 -9.66 -18.69
C THR A 176 -11.11 -10.88 -18.01
N LEU A 177 -11.07 -10.91 -16.66
CA LEU A 177 -10.47 -11.97 -15.86
C LEU A 177 -11.52 -12.96 -15.31
N GLU A 178 -12.79 -12.67 -15.43
CA GLU A 178 -13.93 -13.49 -15.00
C GLU A 178 -14.48 -14.34 -16.15
#